data_68ccfd8b4131ce8ca2a6467f48ebe7a4
#
_entry.id   68ccfd8b4131ce8ca2a6467f48ebe7a4
#
_cell.length_a   1.000
_cell.length_b   1.000
_cell.length_c   1.000
_cell.angle_alpha   90.00
_cell.angle_beta   90.00
_cell.angle_gamma   90.00
#
_symmetry.space_group_name_H-M   'P 1'
#
loop_
_entity.id
_entity.type
_entity.pdbx_description
1 polymer ?
#
loop_
_entity_poly.entity_id
_entity_poly.type
_entity_poly.pdbx_seq_one_letter_code
_entity_poly.pdbx_strand_id
1 'polypeptide(L)'
;MKRAISFLSYFCAIFREVITFMRLEREETMKRVFIHAFMAGNLGDDLMVRILCSRYPKVHFFVFADASYHTRYRDLKNLTVFAPEDRKTRVLNQAVRRLAGREDGARKLLMKTSHAAVHIGGSVFVQHLDDWSGFYAMDEQLVRLSRNLFVVGANFGPYTDPGYREQYRQLFEGYRDICFRDSCSKKEFSQADNIRWAPDVVFQYKEIPKVSAERQVLFSVIDLTERGGKYPVSQYREDYEKFMKDMAVVFLKQGYRVKFISFCRIQKDEEAARRIQKEIRKEVSFDTELICYDQNLEECMQAFAASEMIVGTRFHSIILGMCMEKKVLPVIYDYKTRNMLNDLFPHSGLEFGELEHLSAAQAAEQLKASEPYRAEQAVREAQEQFAVLDRFLLS
;
A
#
# COMPACT_ATOMS: atom_id res chain seq x y z
N MET A 1 0.07 -47.15 22.27
CA MET A 1 0.47 -46.32 23.40
C MET A 1 1.37 -45.12 23.00
N LYS A 2 2.53 -45.28 22.33
CA LYS A 2 3.42 -44.18 21.92
C LYS A 2 2.76 -43.12 21.02
N ARG A 3 1.84 -43.47 20.13
CA ARG A 3 1.09 -42.49 19.28
C ARG A 3 0.06 -41.66 20.05
N ALA A 4 -0.54 -42.21 21.12
CA ALA A 4 -1.51 -41.48 21.97
C ALA A 4 -0.80 -40.48 22.89
N ILE A 5 0.38 -40.82 23.41
CA ILE A 5 1.20 -39.92 24.25
C ILE A 5 1.75 -38.72 23.43
N SER A 6 2.19 -39.00 22.19
CA SER A 6 2.60 -37.95 21.24
C SER A 6 1.43 -37.04 20.88
N PHE A 7 0.22 -37.55 20.80
CA PHE A 7 -1.00 -36.79 20.50
C PHE A 7 -1.44 -35.89 21.68
N LEU A 8 -1.37 -36.41 22.93
CA LEU A 8 -1.66 -35.62 24.10
C LEU A 8 -0.63 -34.51 24.35
N SER A 9 0.66 -34.78 24.19
CA SER A 9 1.71 -33.77 24.33
C SER A 9 1.61 -32.68 23.26
N TYR A 10 1.19 -33.04 22.05
CA TYR A 10 0.92 -32.16 20.95
C TYR A 10 -0.33 -31.29 21.21
N PHE A 11 -1.39 -31.88 21.77
CA PHE A 11 -2.61 -31.19 22.18
C PHE A 11 -2.37 -30.24 23.36
N CYS A 12 -1.55 -30.62 24.31
CA CYS A 12 -1.13 -29.77 25.43
C CYS A 12 -0.24 -28.62 24.98
N ALA A 13 0.62 -28.80 23.95
CA ALA A 13 1.40 -27.70 23.40
C ALA A 13 0.52 -26.72 22.64
N ILE A 14 -0.45 -27.21 21.86
CA ILE A 14 -1.47 -26.37 21.18
C ILE A 14 -2.31 -25.63 22.20
N PHE A 15 -2.80 -26.31 23.24
CA PHE A 15 -3.60 -25.73 24.30
C PHE A 15 -2.78 -24.71 25.09
N ARG A 16 -1.49 -24.95 25.32
CA ARG A 16 -0.58 -23.96 25.90
C ARG A 16 -0.39 -22.74 25.03
N GLU A 17 -0.22 -22.90 23.70
CA GLU A 17 -0.08 -21.77 22.79
C GLU A 17 -1.40 -21.00 22.61
N VAL A 18 -2.53 -21.70 22.55
CA VAL A 18 -3.86 -21.10 22.57
C VAL A 18 -4.13 -20.42 23.94
N ILE A 19 -3.72 -21.06 25.04
CA ILE A 19 -3.81 -20.46 26.41
C ILE A 19 -2.78 -19.34 26.58
N THR A 20 -1.60 -19.39 26.00
CA THR A 20 -0.65 -18.28 25.97
C THR A 20 -1.20 -17.13 25.13
N PHE A 21 -1.82 -17.45 24.00
CA PHE A 21 -2.60 -16.49 23.21
C PHE A 21 -3.79 -15.93 23.99
N MET A 22 -4.51 -16.78 24.74
CA MET A 22 -5.61 -16.37 25.65
C MET A 22 -5.10 -15.81 26.99
N ARG A 23 -3.86 -16.07 27.41
CA ARG A 23 -3.22 -15.44 28.58
C ARG A 23 -2.71 -14.05 28.28
N LEU A 24 -2.38 -13.74 27.01
CA LEU A 24 -2.31 -12.34 26.54
C LEU A 24 -3.67 -11.63 26.70
N GLU A 25 -4.79 -12.38 26.87
CA GLU A 25 -6.09 -11.85 27.28
C GLU A 25 -6.14 -11.35 28.73
N ARG A 26 -5.21 -11.74 29.59
CA ARG A 26 -5.20 -11.36 31.03
C ARG A 26 -4.33 -10.16 31.36
N GLU A 27 -3.51 -9.69 30.44
CA GLU A 27 -3.01 -8.32 30.53
C GLU A 27 -4.11 -7.39 29.99
N GLU A 28 -5.02 -7.00 30.90
CA GLU A 28 -6.24 -6.18 30.66
C GLU A 28 -5.97 -4.80 30.03
N THR A 29 -4.74 -4.50 29.62
CA THR A 29 -4.31 -3.17 29.20
C THR A 29 -3.92 -3.04 27.73
N MET A 30 -3.61 -4.13 27.00
CA MET A 30 -3.13 -4.03 25.64
C MET A 30 -4.25 -4.30 24.61
N LYS A 31 -4.64 -3.28 23.84
CA LYS A 31 -5.60 -3.47 22.74
C LYS A 31 -5.00 -4.30 21.63
N ARG A 32 -5.79 -5.17 21.01
CA ARG A 32 -5.42 -6.05 19.88
C ARG A 32 -6.21 -5.68 18.66
N VAL A 33 -5.52 -5.54 17.55
CA VAL A 33 -6.11 -5.11 16.27
C VAL A 33 -5.72 -6.08 15.16
N PHE A 34 -6.71 -6.54 14.42
CA PHE A 34 -6.49 -7.31 13.21
C PHE A 34 -6.32 -6.37 12.02
N ILE A 35 -5.22 -6.54 11.26
CA ILE A 35 -4.98 -5.79 10.02
C ILE A 35 -5.46 -6.63 8.84
N HIS A 36 -6.33 -6.06 8.00
CA HIS A 36 -6.60 -6.52 6.66
C HIS A 36 -5.99 -5.55 5.67
N ALA A 37 -5.04 -6.03 4.86
CA ALA A 37 -4.30 -5.24 3.88
C ALA A 37 -3.94 -6.08 2.66
N PHE A 38 -3.62 -5.42 1.56
CA PHE A 38 -3.09 -6.06 0.36
C PHE A 38 -1.61 -6.38 0.56
N MET A 39 -1.31 -7.65 0.89
CA MET A 39 0.02 -8.12 1.25
C MET A 39 0.70 -8.79 0.04
N ALA A 40 1.13 -7.99 -0.94
CA ALA A 40 1.73 -8.44 -2.20
C ALA A 40 3.16 -7.91 -2.42
N GLY A 41 3.86 -7.47 -1.36
CA GLY A 41 5.20 -6.92 -1.46
C GLY A 41 5.25 -5.62 -2.27
N ASN A 42 4.28 -4.74 -2.05
CA ASN A 42 4.25 -3.41 -2.62
C ASN A 42 4.75 -2.40 -1.59
N LEU A 43 5.76 -1.61 -1.94
CA LEU A 43 6.38 -0.64 -1.03
C LEU A 43 5.36 0.31 -0.38
N GLY A 44 4.40 0.82 -1.15
CA GLY A 44 3.40 1.76 -0.64
C GLY A 44 2.45 1.13 0.37
N ASP A 45 1.91 -0.06 0.07
CA ASP A 45 1.01 -0.78 0.97
C ASP A 45 1.74 -1.21 2.25
N ASP A 46 3.01 -1.64 2.13
CA ASP A 46 3.84 -2.01 3.27
C ASP A 46 4.15 -0.79 4.17
N LEU A 47 4.33 0.41 3.59
CA LEU A 47 4.49 1.65 4.35
C LEU A 47 3.24 2.01 5.14
N MET A 48 2.04 1.81 4.59
CA MET A 48 0.79 2.10 5.30
C MET A 48 0.66 1.24 6.57
N VAL A 49 0.99 -0.06 6.49
CA VAL A 49 1.01 -0.96 7.65
C VAL A 49 2.05 -0.51 8.68
N ARG A 50 3.25 -0.10 8.24
CA ARG A 50 4.30 0.41 9.13
C ARG A 50 3.87 1.68 9.86
N ILE A 51 3.28 2.62 9.15
CA ILE A 51 2.76 3.86 9.74
C ILE A 51 1.69 3.56 10.79
N LEU A 52 0.75 2.65 10.49
CA LEU A 52 -0.26 2.21 11.45
C LEU A 52 0.37 1.63 12.71
N CYS A 53 1.32 0.69 12.58
CA CYS A 53 1.97 0.05 13.73
C CYS A 53 2.82 1.05 14.55
N SER A 54 3.56 1.93 13.87
CA SER A 54 4.40 2.94 14.52
C SER A 54 3.58 4.00 15.28
N ARG A 55 2.37 4.32 14.79
CA ARG A 55 1.46 5.27 15.45
C ARG A 55 0.95 4.75 16.80
N TYR A 56 0.77 3.44 16.96
CA TYR A 56 0.18 2.83 18.15
C TYR A 56 1.13 1.80 18.79
N PRO A 57 2.25 2.22 19.37
CA PRO A 57 3.27 1.30 19.90
C PRO A 57 2.80 0.44 21.08
N LYS A 58 1.70 0.84 21.75
CA LYS A 58 1.07 0.10 22.85
C LYS A 58 -0.08 -0.82 22.40
N VAL A 59 -0.36 -0.91 21.10
CA VAL A 59 -1.37 -1.79 20.52
C VAL A 59 -0.67 -2.97 19.87
N HIS A 60 -1.20 -4.17 20.05
CA HIS A 60 -0.67 -5.34 19.35
C HIS A 60 -1.48 -5.65 18.09
N PHE A 61 -0.78 -5.75 16.97
CA PHE A 61 -1.37 -5.97 15.66
C PHE A 61 -1.16 -7.40 15.17
N PHE A 62 -2.14 -7.92 14.44
CA PHE A 62 -2.08 -9.22 13.76
C PHE A 62 -2.34 -9.02 12.28
N VAL A 63 -1.53 -9.67 11.42
CA VAL A 63 -1.73 -9.68 9.98
C VAL A 63 -1.56 -11.09 9.42
N PHE A 64 -2.35 -11.44 8.39
CA PHE A 64 -2.15 -12.63 7.58
C PHE A 64 -1.42 -12.25 6.30
N ALA A 65 -0.24 -12.84 6.09
CA ALA A 65 0.61 -12.63 4.92
C ALA A 65 1.43 -13.90 4.64
N ASP A 66 2.14 -13.95 3.53
CA ASP A 66 3.12 -15.02 3.28
C ASP A 66 4.34 -14.93 4.23
N ALA A 67 5.15 -16.00 4.28
CA ALA A 67 6.25 -16.10 5.23
C ALA A 67 7.36 -15.05 5.05
N SER A 68 7.47 -14.41 3.87
CA SER A 68 8.47 -13.36 3.61
C SER A 68 8.24 -12.14 4.50
N TYR A 69 7.00 -11.92 4.94
CA TYR A 69 6.63 -10.80 5.81
C TYR A 69 7.17 -10.90 7.23
N HIS A 70 7.57 -12.09 7.71
CA HIS A 70 8.30 -12.20 8.98
C HIS A 70 9.62 -11.42 8.94
N THR A 71 10.34 -11.47 7.83
CA THR A 71 11.58 -10.70 7.66
C THR A 71 11.29 -9.24 7.36
N ARG A 72 10.30 -8.99 6.51
CA ARG A 72 9.90 -7.64 6.04
C ARG A 72 9.46 -6.74 7.19
N TYR A 73 8.81 -7.29 8.23
CA TYR A 73 8.31 -6.55 9.40
C TYR A 73 9.01 -6.92 10.71
N ARG A 74 10.21 -7.52 10.65
CA ARG A 74 10.96 -7.98 11.83
C ARG A 74 11.26 -6.90 12.87
N ASP A 75 11.29 -5.64 12.45
CA ASP A 75 11.54 -4.46 13.26
C ASP A 75 10.28 -3.96 13.98
N LEU A 76 9.07 -4.31 13.52
CA LEU A 76 7.81 -3.93 14.13
C LEU A 76 7.48 -4.85 15.33
N LYS A 77 7.91 -4.43 16.53
CA LYS A 77 7.79 -5.24 17.76
C LYS A 77 6.35 -5.53 18.19
N ASN A 78 5.42 -4.69 17.76
CA ASN A 78 4.00 -4.78 18.09
C ASN A 78 3.17 -5.43 16.97
N LEU A 79 3.78 -6.06 15.97
CA LEU A 79 3.11 -6.77 14.88
C LEU A 79 3.47 -8.25 14.90
N THR A 80 2.46 -9.11 14.86
CA THR A 80 2.62 -10.55 14.64
C THR A 80 2.08 -10.92 13.26
N VAL A 81 2.96 -11.47 12.43
CA VAL A 81 2.61 -12.05 11.13
C VAL A 81 2.17 -13.51 11.33
N PHE A 82 1.06 -13.89 10.72
CA PHE A 82 0.59 -15.26 10.58
C PHE A 82 0.70 -15.67 9.12
N ALA A 83 1.65 -16.55 8.82
CA ALA A 83 1.78 -17.10 7.46
C ALA A 83 1.07 -18.47 7.35
N PRO A 84 0.42 -18.78 6.21
CA PRO A 84 -0.17 -20.09 5.97
C PRO A 84 0.84 -21.25 6.13
N GLU A 85 2.10 -21.00 5.81
CA GLU A 85 3.23 -21.93 5.89
C GLU A 85 3.70 -22.18 7.32
N ASP A 86 3.37 -21.29 8.26
CA ASP A 86 3.79 -21.43 9.65
C ASP A 86 3.19 -22.64 10.32
N ARG A 87 4.02 -23.35 11.08
CA ARG A 87 3.56 -24.48 11.89
C ARG A 87 2.43 -24.07 12.84
N LYS A 88 2.54 -22.88 13.46
CA LYS A 88 1.54 -22.34 14.40
C LYS A 88 0.20 -22.11 13.70
N THR A 89 0.22 -21.46 12.56
CA THR A 89 -0.98 -21.16 11.76
C THR A 89 -1.65 -22.46 11.29
N ARG A 90 -0.88 -23.42 10.78
CA ARG A 90 -1.41 -24.74 10.36
C ARG A 90 -2.05 -25.51 11.50
N VAL A 91 -1.40 -25.50 12.67
CA VAL A 91 -1.92 -26.16 13.86
C VAL A 91 -3.22 -25.51 14.33
N LEU A 92 -3.28 -24.17 14.37
CA LEU A 92 -4.46 -23.42 14.76
C LEU A 92 -5.62 -23.67 13.77
N ASN A 93 -5.35 -23.64 12.47
CA ASN A 93 -6.33 -23.98 11.44
C ASN A 93 -6.86 -25.40 11.59
N GLN A 94 -5.98 -26.38 11.85
CA GLN A 94 -6.39 -27.78 12.07
C GLN A 94 -7.24 -27.94 13.33
N ALA A 95 -6.91 -27.25 14.41
CA ALA A 95 -7.71 -27.26 15.64
C ALA A 95 -9.11 -26.68 15.42
N VAL A 96 -9.20 -25.51 14.78
CA VAL A 96 -10.51 -24.88 14.49
C VAL A 96 -11.32 -25.72 13.48
N ARG A 97 -10.68 -26.31 12.48
CA ARG A 97 -11.36 -27.22 11.54
C ARG A 97 -11.98 -28.43 12.26
N ARG A 98 -11.26 -29.02 13.21
CA ARG A 98 -11.77 -30.18 13.99
C ARG A 98 -12.90 -29.80 14.93
N LEU A 99 -12.84 -28.62 15.55
CA LEU A 99 -13.83 -28.16 16.55
C LEU A 99 -15.05 -27.51 15.92
N ALA A 100 -14.90 -26.82 14.80
CA ALA A 100 -15.95 -25.99 14.19
C ALA A 100 -16.26 -26.32 12.72
N GLY A 101 -15.61 -27.33 12.13
CA GLY A 101 -15.83 -27.77 10.74
C GLY A 101 -15.47 -26.73 9.67
N ARG A 102 -14.65 -25.71 10.00
CA ARG A 102 -14.40 -24.55 9.12
C ARG A 102 -12.95 -24.47 8.69
N GLU A 103 -12.73 -24.15 7.43
CA GLU A 103 -11.42 -23.74 6.89
C GLU A 103 -11.14 -22.26 7.28
N ASP A 104 -9.86 -21.82 7.21
CA ASP A 104 -9.39 -20.48 7.62
C ASP A 104 -9.72 -20.08 9.08
N GLY A 105 -9.77 -21.06 9.94
CA GLY A 105 -10.19 -20.87 11.31
C GLY A 105 -9.32 -19.91 12.11
N ALA A 106 -8.00 -19.89 11.89
CA ALA A 106 -7.07 -19.00 12.56
C ALA A 106 -7.38 -17.52 12.25
N ARG A 107 -7.55 -17.18 10.97
CA ARG A 107 -7.88 -15.84 10.54
C ARG A 107 -9.22 -15.36 11.14
N LYS A 108 -10.25 -16.20 11.04
CA LYS A 108 -11.57 -15.89 11.59
C LYS A 108 -11.56 -15.75 13.12
N LEU A 109 -10.75 -16.55 13.80
CA LEU A 109 -10.57 -16.46 15.25
C LEU A 109 -9.91 -15.13 15.64
N LEU A 110 -8.82 -14.73 14.96
CA LEU A 110 -8.15 -13.45 15.20
C LEU A 110 -9.08 -12.25 14.98
N MET A 111 -9.85 -12.27 13.88
CA MET A 111 -10.86 -11.21 13.63
C MET A 111 -11.85 -11.10 14.78
N LYS A 112 -12.42 -12.23 15.25
CA LYS A 112 -13.43 -12.26 16.32
C LYS A 112 -12.89 -11.86 17.69
N THR A 113 -11.65 -12.21 17.98
CA THR A 113 -11.04 -12.00 19.31
C THR A 113 -10.29 -10.67 19.41
N SER A 114 -10.05 -9.99 18.30
CA SER A 114 -9.49 -8.65 18.29
C SER A 114 -10.50 -7.60 18.77
N HIS A 115 -10.03 -6.54 19.43
CA HIS A 115 -10.87 -5.43 19.86
C HIS A 115 -11.37 -4.61 18.67
N ALA A 116 -10.57 -4.57 17.60
CA ALA A 116 -10.93 -3.94 16.32
C ALA A 116 -10.26 -4.67 15.14
N ALA A 117 -10.76 -4.41 13.95
CA ALA A 117 -10.07 -4.67 12.71
C ALA A 117 -9.88 -3.36 11.93
N VAL A 118 -8.74 -3.24 11.25
CA VAL A 118 -8.43 -2.12 10.36
C VAL A 118 -8.22 -2.66 8.96
N HIS A 119 -9.07 -2.26 8.04
CA HIS A 119 -8.86 -2.48 6.62
C HIS A 119 -8.04 -1.29 6.10
N ILE A 120 -6.75 -1.51 5.89
CA ILE A 120 -5.80 -0.49 5.46
C ILE A 120 -5.26 -0.84 4.07
N GLY A 121 -5.24 0.15 3.19
CA GLY A 121 -4.76 -0.03 1.82
C GLY A 121 -5.41 0.98 0.89
N GLY A 122 -4.78 1.22 -0.24
CA GLY A 122 -5.25 2.23 -1.18
C GLY A 122 -6.45 1.75 -2.01
N SER A 123 -6.19 0.96 -3.05
CA SER A 123 -7.21 0.55 -4.04
C SER A 123 -7.89 -0.75 -3.66
N VAL A 124 -8.46 -0.81 -2.45
CA VAL A 124 -9.12 -2.00 -1.90
C VAL A 124 -10.59 -2.12 -2.31
N PHE A 125 -11.25 -1.01 -2.65
CA PHE A 125 -12.64 -0.97 -3.12
C PHE A 125 -12.70 -0.60 -4.60
N VAL A 126 -12.12 -1.44 -5.45
CA VAL A 126 -12.10 -1.28 -6.91
C VAL A 126 -12.77 -2.49 -7.55
N GLN A 127 -13.63 -2.26 -8.53
CA GLN A 127 -14.21 -3.33 -9.32
C GLN A 127 -13.18 -3.84 -10.35
N HIS A 128 -12.27 -4.72 -9.91
CA HIS A 128 -11.23 -5.27 -10.77
C HIS A 128 -11.74 -6.23 -11.85
N LEU A 129 -12.82 -6.96 -11.55
CA LEU A 129 -13.43 -7.97 -12.41
C LEU A 129 -14.92 -7.70 -12.56
N ASP A 130 -15.51 -8.24 -13.62
CA ASP A 130 -16.98 -8.21 -13.79
C ASP A 130 -17.66 -9.02 -12.69
N ASP A 131 -17.16 -10.21 -12.38
CA ASP A 131 -17.54 -10.92 -11.15
C ASP A 131 -16.65 -10.46 -9.99
N TRP A 132 -17.20 -9.56 -9.19
CA TRP A 132 -16.54 -9.01 -7.99
C TRP A 132 -17.06 -9.63 -6.68
N SER A 133 -17.94 -10.64 -6.77
CA SER A 133 -18.59 -11.28 -5.62
C SER A 133 -17.59 -11.84 -4.59
N GLY A 134 -16.46 -12.37 -5.05
CA GLY A 134 -15.42 -12.91 -4.17
C GLY A 134 -14.74 -11.85 -3.29
N PHE A 135 -14.46 -10.66 -3.84
CA PHE A 135 -13.92 -9.54 -3.07
C PHE A 135 -14.94 -9.00 -2.06
N TYR A 136 -16.18 -8.81 -2.50
CA TYR A 136 -17.29 -8.38 -1.64
C TYR A 136 -17.54 -9.34 -0.48
N ALA A 137 -17.55 -10.65 -0.74
CA ALA A 137 -17.74 -11.65 0.31
C ALA A 137 -16.65 -11.63 1.37
N MET A 138 -15.42 -11.23 1.00
CA MET A 138 -14.32 -11.04 1.94
C MET A 138 -14.56 -9.82 2.84
N ASP A 139 -15.01 -8.71 2.27
CA ASP A 139 -15.35 -7.49 3.02
C ASP A 139 -16.58 -7.70 3.91
N GLU A 140 -17.60 -8.42 3.42
CA GLU A 140 -18.75 -8.85 4.22
C GLU A 140 -18.33 -9.71 5.42
N GLN A 141 -17.35 -10.59 5.21
CA GLN A 141 -16.79 -11.41 6.30
C GLN A 141 -16.10 -10.54 7.36
N LEU A 142 -15.37 -9.48 6.95
CA LEU A 142 -14.78 -8.51 7.88
C LEU A 142 -15.85 -7.85 8.74
N VAL A 143 -16.90 -7.33 8.13
CA VAL A 143 -18.03 -6.69 8.84
C VAL A 143 -18.66 -7.68 9.84
N ARG A 144 -18.97 -8.90 9.40
CA ARG A 144 -19.63 -9.90 10.23
C ARG A 144 -18.81 -10.39 11.41
N LEU A 145 -17.48 -10.43 11.29
CA LEU A 145 -16.60 -11.03 12.30
C LEU A 145 -15.95 -10.02 13.22
N SER A 146 -15.80 -8.76 12.78
CA SER A 146 -15.11 -7.74 13.55
C SER A 146 -16.06 -7.02 14.50
N ARG A 147 -15.62 -6.74 15.74
CA ARG A 147 -16.41 -5.98 16.70
C ARG A 147 -16.48 -4.50 16.37
N ASN A 148 -15.35 -3.96 15.92
CA ASN A 148 -15.20 -2.58 15.49
C ASN A 148 -14.34 -2.62 14.22
N LEU A 149 -14.87 -2.14 13.11
CA LEU A 149 -14.19 -2.18 11.82
C LEU A 149 -13.94 -0.76 11.32
N PHE A 150 -12.70 -0.50 10.92
CA PHE A 150 -12.25 0.79 10.42
C PHE A 150 -11.63 0.63 9.04
N VAL A 151 -11.80 1.63 8.19
CA VAL A 151 -11.05 1.77 6.93
C VAL A 151 -10.13 2.97 7.05
N VAL A 152 -8.88 2.80 6.64
CA VAL A 152 -7.85 3.85 6.67
C VAL A 152 -7.12 3.89 5.33
N GLY A 153 -7.14 5.03 4.66
CA GLY A 153 -6.34 5.30 3.47
C GLY A 153 -6.84 4.69 2.16
N ALA A 154 -8.08 4.20 2.10
CA ALA A 154 -8.64 3.62 0.88
C ALA A 154 -9.16 4.66 -0.11
N ASN A 155 -9.34 4.26 -1.38
CA ASN A 155 -10.22 4.93 -2.33
C ASN A 155 -11.35 4.00 -2.75
N PHE A 156 -12.44 4.58 -3.24
CA PHE A 156 -13.57 3.85 -3.81
C PHE A 156 -13.60 4.01 -5.33
N GLY A 157 -13.77 2.90 -6.04
CA GLY A 157 -13.73 2.89 -7.51
C GLY A 157 -12.30 2.90 -8.09
N PRO A 158 -12.21 2.81 -9.44
CA PRO A 158 -13.32 2.85 -10.38
C PRO A 158 -14.21 1.61 -10.36
N TYR A 159 -15.45 1.79 -10.80
CA TYR A 159 -16.44 0.74 -11.01
C TYR A 159 -17.30 1.07 -12.24
N THR A 160 -17.93 0.07 -12.83
CA THR A 160 -18.86 0.24 -13.98
C THR A 160 -20.24 -0.34 -13.70
N ASP A 161 -20.36 -1.24 -12.71
CA ASP A 161 -21.62 -1.82 -12.27
C ASP A 161 -22.27 -0.90 -11.22
N PRO A 162 -23.45 -0.32 -11.49
CA PRO A 162 -24.16 0.48 -10.49
C PRO A 162 -24.48 -0.31 -9.22
N GLY A 163 -24.69 -1.62 -9.32
CA GLY A 163 -24.91 -2.52 -8.19
C GLY A 163 -23.72 -2.61 -7.24
N TYR A 164 -22.49 -2.45 -7.75
CA TYR A 164 -21.27 -2.43 -6.96
C TYR A 164 -21.34 -1.33 -5.88
N ARG A 165 -21.62 -0.09 -6.29
CA ARG A 165 -21.71 1.04 -5.37
C ARG A 165 -22.83 0.85 -4.33
N GLU A 166 -24.00 0.40 -4.76
CA GLU A 166 -25.15 0.23 -3.85
C GLU A 166 -24.90 -0.87 -2.81
N GLN A 167 -24.29 -2.00 -3.18
CA GLN A 167 -23.96 -3.05 -2.23
C GLN A 167 -22.90 -2.60 -1.23
N TYR A 168 -21.86 -1.87 -1.68
CA TYR A 168 -20.88 -1.30 -0.75
C TYR A 168 -21.49 -0.21 0.13
N ARG A 169 -22.45 0.57 -0.34
CA ARG A 169 -23.17 1.54 0.50
C ARG A 169 -23.84 0.84 1.70
N GLN A 170 -24.50 -0.28 1.46
CA GLN A 170 -25.14 -1.06 2.52
C GLN A 170 -24.08 -1.70 3.43
N LEU A 171 -23.02 -2.25 2.86
CA LEU A 171 -21.94 -2.87 3.63
C LEU A 171 -21.23 -1.87 4.56
N PHE A 172 -21.06 -0.64 4.10
CA PHE A 172 -20.38 0.43 4.84
C PHE A 172 -21.13 0.89 6.10
N GLU A 173 -22.43 0.61 6.21
CA GLU A 173 -23.18 0.81 7.45
C GLU A 173 -22.66 -0.04 8.61
N GLY A 174 -22.01 -1.16 8.31
CA GLY A 174 -21.37 -2.04 9.30
C GLY A 174 -19.98 -1.58 9.78
N TYR A 175 -19.42 -0.52 9.20
CA TYR A 175 -18.14 0.03 9.59
C TYR A 175 -18.31 1.11 10.66
N ARG A 176 -17.41 1.16 11.62
CA ARG A 176 -17.41 2.21 12.64
C ARG A 176 -16.91 3.54 12.09
N ASP A 177 -15.95 3.52 11.18
CA ASP A 177 -15.42 4.69 10.48
C ASP A 177 -14.74 4.26 9.18
N ILE A 178 -14.94 5.05 8.14
CA ILE A 178 -14.28 4.91 6.85
C ILE A 178 -13.62 6.25 6.52
N CYS A 179 -12.30 6.29 6.46
CA CYS A 179 -11.58 7.43 5.96
C CYS A 179 -10.98 7.14 4.60
N PHE A 180 -11.57 7.70 3.56
CA PHE A 180 -11.02 7.65 2.22
C PHE A 180 -9.84 8.62 2.09
N ARG A 181 -8.99 8.41 1.07
CA ARG A 181 -7.81 9.23 0.80
C ARG A 181 -8.02 10.31 -0.26
N ASP A 182 -9.20 10.38 -0.87
CA ASP A 182 -9.58 11.40 -1.83
C ASP A 182 -11.04 11.84 -1.67
N SER A 183 -11.32 13.09 -2.05
CA SER A 183 -12.65 13.69 -1.92
C SER A 183 -13.68 13.07 -2.85
N CYS A 184 -13.26 12.53 -4.00
CA CYS A 184 -14.15 11.89 -4.98
C CYS A 184 -14.76 10.63 -4.39
N SER A 185 -13.95 9.78 -3.74
CA SER A 185 -14.44 8.59 -3.03
C SER A 185 -15.46 8.94 -1.93
N LYS A 186 -15.23 10.01 -1.16
CA LYS A 186 -16.17 10.48 -0.14
C LYS A 186 -17.48 10.99 -0.75
N LYS A 187 -17.43 11.66 -1.88
CA LYS A 187 -18.63 12.21 -2.55
C LYS A 187 -19.59 11.12 -3.00
N GLU A 188 -19.10 9.90 -3.34
CA GLU A 188 -19.93 8.74 -3.67
C GLU A 188 -20.90 8.36 -2.53
N PHE A 189 -20.55 8.68 -1.28
CA PHE A 189 -21.28 8.36 -0.07
C PHE A 189 -21.55 9.60 0.80
N SER A 190 -21.94 10.70 0.16
CA SER A 190 -22.11 12.01 0.81
C SER A 190 -23.07 12.02 2.00
N GLN A 191 -24.02 11.11 2.04
CA GLN A 191 -25.08 10.98 3.06
C GLN A 191 -24.67 10.11 4.27
N ALA A 192 -23.52 9.46 4.23
CA ALA A 192 -23.07 8.57 5.31
C ALA A 192 -22.22 9.35 6.33
N ASP A 193 -22.66 9.34 7.59
CA ASP A 193 -22.00 10.07 8.69
C ASP A 193 -20.69 9.41 9.15
N ASN A 194 -20.54 8.11 8.90
CA ASN A 194 -19.34 7.36 9.23
C ASN A 194 -18.28 7.35 8.10
N ILE A 195 -18.50 8.12 7.03
CA ILE A 195 -17.58 8.22 5.88
C ILE A 195 -17.03 9.63 5.76
N ARG A 196 -15.73 9.74 5.82
CA ARG A 196 -14.96 10.99 5.72
C ARG A 196 -13.77 10.82 4.78
N TRP A 197 -13.00 11.86 4.54
CA TRP A 197 -11.77 11.80 3.78
C TRP A 197 -10.66 12.64 4.43
N ALA A 198 -9.43 12.27 4.17
CA ALA A 198 -8.23 13.02 4.49
C ALA A 198 -7.11 12.58 3.52
N PRO A 199 -6.04 13.35 3.33
CA PRO A 199 -4.92 12.94 2.49
C PRO A 199 -4.36 11.57 2.86
N ASP A 200 -3.71 10.90 1.92
CA ASP A 200 -3.22 9.52 2.07
C ASP A 200 -2.34 9.32 3.31
N VAL A 201 -2.43 8.13 3.90
CA VAL A 201 -1.68 7.71 5.09
C VAL A 201 -0.17 7.91 4.93
N VAL A 202 0.38 7.71 3.73
CA VAL A 202 1.82 7.80 3.50
C VAL A 202 2.37 9.21 3.72
N PHE A 203 1.54 10.26 3.69
CA PHE A 203 1.93 11.58 4.17
C PHE A 203 2.31 11.62 5.66
N GLN A 204 1.96 10.60 6.44
CA GLN A 204 2.36 10.45 7.85
C GLN A 204 3.69 9.69 8.04
N TYR A 205 4.40 9.36 6.95
CA TYR A 205 5.72 8.72 7.05
C TYR A 205 6.75 9.69 7.61
N LYS A 206 7.42 9.30 8.72
CA LYS A 206 8.33 10.19 9.49
C LYS A 206 9.80 9.76 9.45
N GLU A 207 10.06 8.54 9.01
CA GLU A 207 11.41 7.96 9.03
C GLU A 207 12.21 8.37 7.77
N ILE A 208 12.24 9.68 7.49
CA ILE A 208 12.95 10.24 6.33
C ILE A 208 14.46 10.22 6.60
N PRO A 209 15.27 9.55 5.75
CA PRO A 209 16.72 9.54 5.91
C PRO A 209 17.32 10.94 5.80
N LYS A 210 18.27 11.25 6.70
CA LYS A 210 18.99 12.52 6.69
C LYS A 210 20.23 12.38 5.79
N VAL A 211 20.05 12.49 4.49
CA VAL A 211 21.12 12.47 3.50
C VAL A 211 21.09 13.74 2.66
N SER A 212 22.24 14.20 2.20
CA SER A 212 22.32 15.33 1.29
C SER A 212 21.77 14.94 -0.07
N ALA A 213 21.01 15.83 -0.69
CA ALA A 213 20.57 15.62 -2.07
C ALA A 213 21.79 15.61 -3.01
N GLU A 214 21.80 14.64 -3.89
CA GLU A 214 22.78 14.48 -4.95
C GLU A 214 22.17 14.95 -6.29
N ARG A 215 23.00 15.20 -7.27
CA ARG A 215 22.56 15.45 -8.65
C ARG A 215 22.01 14.16 -9.28
N GLN A 216 20.90 13.71 -8.76
CA GLN A 216 20.26 12.43 -9.05
C GLN A 216 18.78 12.60 -9.37
N VAL A 217 18.30 11.83 -10.34
CA VAL A 217 16.86 11.70 -10.67
C VAL A 217 16.43 10.27 -10.44
N LEU A 218 15.36 10.09 -9.68
CA LEU A 218 14.75 8.79 -9.41
C LEU A 218 13.49 8.60 -10.27
N PHE A 219 13.47 7.52 -11.05
CA PHE A 219 12.35 7.12 -11.89
C PHE A 219 11.59 5.98 -11.25
N SER A 220 10.35 6.22 -10.88
CA SER A 220 9.44 5.16 -10.43
C SER A 220 8.55 4.74 -11.59
N VAL A 221 8.75 3.53 -12.09
CA VAL A 221 8.07 3.02 -13.27
C VAL A 221 7.06 1.92 -12.94
N ILE A 222 6.14 1.65 -13.88
CA ILE A 222 5.19 0.55 -13.81
C ILE A 222 5.26 -0.31 -15.07
N ASP A 223 4.92 -1.59 -14.94
CA ASP A 223 4.71 -2.45 -16.11
C ASP A 223 3.28 -2.29 -16.64
N LEU A 224 3.16 -2.13 -17.96
CA LEU A 224 1.88 -1.99 -18.64
C LEU A 224 1.56 -3.21 -19.55
N THR A 225 2.44 -4.21 -19.62
CA THR A 225 2.31 -5.34 -20.54
C THR A 225 1.03 -6.13 -20.34
N GLU A 226 0.66 -6.38 -19.09
CA GLU A 226 -0.49 -7.21 -18.72
C GLU A 226 -1.61 -6.39 -18.05
N ARG A 227 -1.57 -5.05 -18.13
CA ARG A 227 -2.61 -4.18 -17.58
C ARG A 227 -3.76 -3.98 -18.58
N GLY A 228 -4.33 -5.09 -19.01
CA GLY A 228 -5.59 -5.15 -19.75
C GLY A 228 -6.78 -4.97 -18.80
N GLY A 229 -7.44 -6.05 -18.46
CA GLY A 229 -8.54 -6.05 -17.49
C GLY A 229 -9.66 -5.05 -17.81
N LYS A 230 -10.39 -4.64 -16.77
CA LYS A 230 -11.55 -3.75 -16.90
C LYS A 230 -11.17 -2.28 -17.21
N TYR A 231 -9.99 -1.85 -16.79
CA TYR A 231 -9.47 -0.49 -17.01
C TYR A 231 -8.11 -0.59 -17.70
N PRO A 232 -8.12 -0.86 -19.04
CA PRO A 232 -6.90 -1.14 -19.76
C PRO A 232 -6.05 0.12 -19.93
N VAL A 233 -4.75 -0.01 -19.71
CA VAL A 233 -3.74 1.04 -19.94
C VAL A 233 -2.57 0.52 -20.79
N SER A 234 -2.65 -0.73 -21.23
CA SER A 234 -1.58 -1.38 -22.03
C SER A 234 -1.33 -0.70 -23.37
N GLN A 235 -2.33 -0.02 -23.96
CA GLN A 235 -2.20 0.74 -25.19
C GLN A 235 -1.18 1.90 -25.08
N TYR A 236 -0.94 2.42 -23.89
CA TYR A 236 0.01 3.52 -23.67
C TYR A 236 1.45 3.05 -23.42
N ARG A 237 1.71 1.75 -23.47
CA ARG A 237 3.00 1.18 -23.04
C ARG A 237 4.18 1.73 -23.85
N GLU A 238 4.07 1.77 -25.17
CA GLU A 238 5.19 2.16 -26.03
C GLU A 238 5.54 3.64 -25.82
N ASP A 239 4.55 4.51 -25.82
CA ASP A 239 4.74 5.95 -25.59
C ASP A 239 5.27 6.24 -24.21
N TYR A 240 4.75 5.55 -23.18
CA TYR A 240 5.21 5.66 -21.81
C TYR A 240 6.68 5.21 -21.66
N GLU A 241 7.03 4.00 -22.09
CA GLU A 241 8.40 3.50 -21.97
C GLU A 241 9.38 4.36 -22.78
N LYS A 242 8.97 4.84 -23.96
CA LYS A 242 9.74 5.78 -24.76
C LYS A 242 9.94 7.11 -24.05
N PHE A 243 8.88 7.71 -23.50
CA PHE A 243 8.97 8.98 -22.77
C PHE A 243 9.89 8.87 -21.55
N MET A 244 9.76 7.81 -20.73
CA MET A 244 10.61 7.57 -19.58
C MET A 244 12.09 7.37 -19.99
N LYS A 245 12.33 6.64 -21.06
CA LYS A 245 13.67 6.47 -21.65
C LYS A 245 14.25 7.80 -22.10
N ASP A 246 13.49 8.57 -22.89
CA ASP A 246 13.95 9.85 -23.46
C ASP A 246 14.28 10.86 -22.35
N MET A 247 13.44 10.96 -21.30
CA MET A 247 13.74 11.79 -20.13
C MET A 247 15.02 11.35 -19.42
N ALA A 248 15.20 10.04 -19.20
CA ALA A 248 16.39 9.51 -18.55
C ALA A 248 17.65 9.85 -19.35
N VAL A 249 17.61 9.71 -20.70
CA VAL A 249 18.72 10.08 -21.59
C VAL A 249 19.05 11.57 -21.53
N VAL A 250 18.04 12.45 -21.44
CA VAL A 250 18.24 13.90 -21.28
C VAL A 250 19.01 14.18 -19.98
N PHE A 251 18.60 13.60 -18.86
CA PHE A 251 19.27 13.80 -17.57
C PHE A 251 20.69 13.22 -17.56
N LEU A 252 20.92 12.03 -18.11
CA LEU A 252 22.25 11.44 -18.24
C LEU A 252 23.20 12.33 -19.04
N LYS A 253 22.77 12.85 -20.19
CA LYS A 253 23.55 13.77 -21.01
C LYS A 253 23.88 15.09 -20.30
N GLN A 254 23.03 15.48 -19.35
CA GLN A 254 23.26 16.65 -18.48
C GLN A 254 24.08 16.36 -17.24
N GLY A 255 24.60 15.13 -17.06
CA GLY A 255 25.46 14.73 -15.95
C GLY A 255 24.73 14.42 -14.64
N TYR A 256 23.43 14.13 -14.69
CA TYR A 256 22.70 13.57 -13.55
C TYR A 256 22.93 12.06 -13.46
N ARG A 257 22.95 11.55 -12.23
CA ARG A 257 22.79 10.12 -11.98
C ARG A 257 21.33 9.75 -12.17
N VAL A 258 21.05 8.65 -12.86
CA VAL A 258 19.69 8.15 -13.07
C VAL A 258 19.54 6.82 -12.36
N LYS A 259 18.53 6.76 -11.46
CA LYS A 259 18.12 5.53 -10.79
C LYS A 259 16.68 5.20 -11.13
N PHE A 260 16.41 3.90 -11.27
CA PHE A 260 15.06 3.36 -11.37
C PHE A 260 14.69 2.69 -10.05
N ILE A 261 13.41 2.74 -9.69
CA ILE A 261 12.88 2.02 -8.54
C ILE A 261 11.63 1.22 -8.92
N SER A 262 11.64 -0.08 -8.59
CA SER A 262 10.52 -1.00 -8.69
C SER A 262 9.84 -1.10 -7.35
N PHE A 263 8.54 -0.80 -7.29
CA PHE A 263 7.72 -0.82 -6.07
C PHE A 263 7.13 -2.19 -5.77
N CYS A 264 6.87 -2.98 -6.81
CA CYS A 264 6.16 -4.23 -6.67
C CYS A 264 6.62 -5.27 -7.71
N ARG A 265 7.27 -6.32 -7.21
CA ARG A 265 7.78 -7.39 -8.06
C ARG A 265 6.66 -8.16 -8.76
N ILE A 266 5.56 -8.45 -8.04
CA ILE A 266 4.41 -9.17 -8.62
C ILE A 266 3.77 -8.37 -9.76
N GLN A 267 3.84 -7.04 -9.72
CA GLN A 267 3.32 -6.16 -10.76
C GLN A 267 4.35 -5.85 -11.86
N LYS A 268 5.48 -6.56 -11.87
CA LYS A 268 6.52 -6.54 -12.93
C LYS A 268 7.17 -5.17 -13.19
N ASP A 269 7.22 -4.28 -12.20
CA ASP A 269 7.88 -2.97 -12.35
C ASP A 269 9.35 -3.11 -12.71
N GLU A 270 10.02 -4.17 -12.18
CA GLU A 270 11.39 -4.49 -12.48
C GLU A 270 11.60 -4.75 -13.98
N GLU A 271 10.71 -5.51 -14.59
CA GLU A 271 10.77 -5.85 -16.03
C GLU A 271 10.62 -4.59 -16.90
N ALA A 272 9.71 -3.68 -16.53
CA ALA A 272 9.57 -2.41 -17.22
C ALA A 272 10.85 -1.56 -17.11
N ALA A 273 11.41 -1.44 -15.90
CA ALA A 273 12.67 -0.72 -15.69
C ALA A 273 13.81 -1.30 -16.52
N ARG A 274 13.95 -2.62 -16.57
CA ARG A 274 14.99 -3.30 -17.36
C ARG A 274 14.81 -3.10 -18.87
N ARG A 275 13.59 -3.08 -19.40
CA ARG A 275 13.33 -2.76 -20.81
C ARG A 275 13.76 -1.34 -21.12
N ILE A 276 13.39 -0.37 -20.28
CA ILE A 276 13.77 1.03 -20.45
C ILE A 276 15.30 1.19 -20.37
N GLN A 277 15.97 0.58 -19.39
CA GLN A 277 17.43 0.61 -19.27
C GLN A 277 18.13 0.01 -20.49
N LYS A 278 17.59 -1.06 -21.09
CA LYS A 278 18.13 -1.67 -22.29
C LYS A 278 18.09 -0.69 -23.47
N GLU A 279 17.01 0.07 -23.62
CA GLU A 279 16.89 1.07 -24.70
C GLU A 279 17.82 2.28 -24.44
N ILE A 280 17.98 2.72 -23.18
CA ILE A 280 18.94 3.78 -22.82
C ILE A 280 20.36 3.42 -23.25
N ARG A 281 20.83 2.18 -22.99
CA ARG A 281 22.18 1.70 -23.34
C ARG A 281 22.47 1.70 -24.83
N LYS A 282 21.45 1.74 -25.70
CA LYS A 282 21.64 1.88 -27.15
C LYS A 282 21.98 3.32 -27.58
N GLU A 283 21.65 4.31 -26.75
CA GLU A 283 21.78 5.73 -27.08
C GLU A 283 22.93 6.42 -26.33
N VAL A 284 23.25 5.93 -25.14
CA VAL A 284 24.30 6.55 -24.29
C VAL A 284 25.13 5.47 -23.57
N SER A 285 26.40 5.77 -23.34
CA SER A 285 27.34 4.88 -22.63
C SER A 285 27.32 5.10 -21.11
N PHE A 286 26.25 5.65 -20.57
CA PHE A 286 26.09 5.88 -19.14
C PHE A 286 25.28 4.75 -18.49
N ASP A 287 25.72 4.30 -17.32
CA ASP A 287 24.98 3.32 -16.55
C ASP A 287 23.85 3.96 -15.74
N THR A 288 22.80 3.18 -15.57
CA THR A 288 21.67 3.48 -14.70
C THR A 288 21.51 2.40 -13.64
N GLU A 289 21.20 2.79 -12.42
CA GLU A 289 20.96 1.86 -11.32
C GLU A 289 19.48 1.45 -11.26
N LEU A 290 19.20 0.25 -10.73
CA LEU A 290 17.83 -0.22 -10.48
C LEU A 290 17.75 -0.76 -9.05
N ILE A 291 16.84 -0.20 -8.27
CA ILE A 291 16.49 -0.65 -6.93
C ILE A 291 15.17 -1.38 -7.01
N CYS A 292 15.14 -2.64 -6.59
CA CYS A 292 13.92 -3.44 -6.52
C CYS A 292 13.52 -3.59 -5.06
N TYR A 293 12.32 -3.11 -4.71
CA TYR A 293 11.80 -3.28 -3.36
C TYR A 293 11.49 -4.75 -3.07
N ASP A 294 12.08 -5.25 -1.99
CA ASP A 294 11.77 -6.54 -1.38
C ASP A 294 11.79 -6.44 0.14
N GLN A 295 12.97 -6.41 0.77
CA GLN A 295 13.14 -6.27 2.22
C GLN A 295 14.09 -5.10 2.57
N ASN A 296 14.40 -4.28 1.60
CA ASN A 296 15.39 -3.21 1.58
C ASN A 296 14.75 -1.82 1.68
N LEU A 297 13.79 -1.65 2.61
CA LEU A 297 13.08 -0.38 2.78
C LEU A 297 14.03 0.82 2.95
N GLU A 298 15.07 0.66 3.77
CA GLU A 298 16.04 1.72 4.04
C GLU A 298 16.74 2.18 2.76
N GLU A 299 17.21 1.27 1.91
CA GLU A 299 17.83 1.58 0.63
C GLU A 299 16.85 2.34 -0.29
N CYS A 300 15.60 1.90 -0.35
CA CYS A 300 14.56 2.59 -1.12
C CYS A 300 14.37 4.03 -0.61
N MET A 301 14.24 4.22 0.71
CA MET A 301 14.06 5.56 1.30
C MET A 301 15.28 6.44 1.11
N GLN A 302 16.49 5.89 1.20
CA GLN A 302 17.75 6.61 0.90
C GLN A 302 17.77 7.10 -0.55
N ALA A 303 17.34 6.27 -1.51
CA ALA A 303 17.27 6.67 -2.91
C ALA A 303 16.32 7.86 -3.15
N PHE A 304 15.16 7.88 -2.49
CA PHE A 304 14.25 9.04 -2.52
C PHE A 304 14.91 10.26 -1.89
N ALA A 305 15.45 10.13 -0.69
CA ALA A 305 16.02 11.24 0.07
C ALA A 305 17.26 11.85 -0.64
N ALA A 306 18.10 11.02 -1.26
CA ALA A 306 19.27 11.47 -2.01
C ALA A 306 18.94 12.10 -3.37
N SER A 307 17.75 11.88 -3.93
CA SER A 307 17.40 12.43 -5.23
C SER A 307 17.01 13.91 -5.15
N GLU A 308 17.46 14.69 -6.15
CA GLU A 308 17.02 16.08 -6.36
C GLU A 308 15.62 16.10 -6.97
N MET A 309 15.37 15.19 -7.91
CA MET A 309 14.14 15.12 -8.69
C MET A 309 13.58 13.71 -8.74
N ILE A 310 12.26 13.60 -8.88
CA ILE A 310 11.55 12.33 -9.00
C ILE A 310 10.58 12.39 -10.19
N VAL A 311 10.68 11.42 -11.09
CA VAL A 311 9.68 11.15 -12.11
C VAL A 311 8.86 9.96 -11.63
N GLY A 312 7.65 10.24 -11.13
CA GLY A 312 6.88 9.28 -10.36
C GLY A 312 5.63 8.79 -11.10
N THR A 313 5.57 7.49 -11.41
CA THR A 313 4.34 6.86 -11.93
C THR A 313 3.60 6.10 -10.83
N ARG A 314 4.31 5.45 -9.89
CA ARG A 314 3.67 4.82 -8.74
C ARG A 314 3.09 5.87 -7.80
N PHE A 315 1.83 5.70 -7.41
CA PHE A 315 1.10 6.63 -6.55
C PHE A 315 1.90 7.05 -5.30
N HIS A 316 2.42 6.08 -4.55
CA HIS A 316 3.19 6.38 -3.34
C HIS A 316 4.60 6.92 -3.64
N SER A 317 5.15 6.76 -4.85
CA SER A 317 6.42 7.42 -5.21
C SER A 317 6.25 8.94 -5.33
N ILE A 318 5.09 9.38 -5.81
CA ILE A 318 4.73 10.78 -5.90
C ILE A 318 4.62 11.37 -4.49
N ILE A 319 3.87 10.71 -3.60
CA ILE A 319 3.69 11.15 -2.21
C ILE A 319 5.02 11.20 -1.45
N LEU A 320 5.86 10.15 -1.56
CA LEU A 320 7.17 10.12 -0.92
C LEU A 320 8.07 11.27 -1.39
N GLY A 321 8.04 11.55 -2.70
CA GLY A 321 8.77 12.69 -3.24
C GLY A 321 8.29 14.02 -2.65
N MET A 322 6.98 14.19 -2.52
CA MET A 322 6.38 15.38 -1.90
C MET A 322 6.71 15.48 -0.41
N CYS A 323 6.64 14.38 0.35
CA CYS A 323 7.01 14.34 1.77
C CYS A 323 8.48 14.69 2.02
N MET A 324 9.35 14.40 1.05
CA MET A 324 10.79 14.68 1.11
C MET A 324 11.16 16.01 0.42
N GLU A 325 10.16 16.84 0.12
CA GLU A 325 10.33 18.16 -0.50
C GLU A 325 11.16 18.11 -1.78
N LYS A 326 10.88 17.12 -2.65
CA LYS A 326 11.55 16.97 -3.93
C LYS A 326 10.79 17.67 -5.05
N LYS A 327 11.50 17.99 -6.13
CA LYS A 327 10.84 18.31 -7.41
C LYS A 327 10.26 17.03 -7.97
N VAL A 328 8.97 16.96 -8.15
CA VAL A 328 8.27 15.75 -8.57
C VAL A 328 7.54 16.00 -9.87
N LEU A 329 7.74 15.14 -10.87
CA LEU A 329 6.90 15.05 -12.05
C LEU A 329 5.98 13.83 -11.92
N PRO A 330 4.70 14.00 -11.55
CA PRO A 330 3.73 12.93 -11.57
C PRO A 330 3.42 12.51 -13.02
N VAL A 331 3.51 11.20 -13.30
CA VAL A 331 3.06 10.60 -14.57
C VAL A 331 1.82 9.78 -14.27
N ILE A 332 0.67 10.23 -14.75
CA ILE A 332 -0.65 9.82 -14.27
C ILE A 332 -1.24 8.78 -15.21
N TYR A 333 -1.54 7.60 -14.68
CA TYR A 333 -2.17 6.49 -15.40
C TYR A 333 -3.52 6.08 -14.85
N ASP A 334 -3.91 6.59 -13.68
CA ASP A 334 -5.12 6.16 -12.98
C ASP A 334 -5.83 7.30 -12.22
N TYR A 335 -7.12 7.06 -11.95
CA TYR A 335 -8.01 8.02 -11.28
C TYR A 335 -7.55 8.42 -9.88
N LYS A 336 -6.99 7.48 -9.09
CA LYS A 336 -6.58 7.77 -7.72
C LYS A 336 -5.46 8.80 -7.67
N THR A 337 -4.52 8.73 -8.62
CA THR A 337 -3.43 9.72 -8.73
C THR A 337 -4.00 11.07 -9.14
N ARG A 338 -4.88 11.10 -10.14
CA ARG A 338 -5.55 12.33 -10.58
C ARG A 338 -6.39 12.93 -9.45
N ASN A 339 -7.19 12.13 -8.73
CA ASN A 339 -8.02 12.59 -7.63
C ASN A 339 -7.17 13.22 -6.52
N MET A 340 -6.11 12.56 -6.09
CA MET A 340 -5.20 13.09 -5.06
C MET A 340 -4.56 14.41 -5.49
N LEU A 341 -4.11 14.50 -6.75
CA LEU A 341 -3.52 15.73 -7.26
C LEU A 341 -4.55 16.86 -7.35
N ASN A 342 -5.77 16.57 -7.78
CA ASN A 342 -6.86 17.57 -7.82
C ASN A 342 -7.20 18.09 -6.42
N ASP A 343 -7.17 17.24 -5.42
CA ASP A 343 -7.47 17.64 -4.03
C ASP A 343 -6.34 18.46 -3.39
N LEU A 344 -5.08 18.15 -3.69
CA LEU A 344 -3.94 18.70 -2.97
C LEU A 344 -3.05 19.63 -3.80
N PHE A 345 -2.88 19.34 -5.09
CA PHE A 345 -1.94 20.00 -6.00
C PHE A 345 -2.55 20.12 -7.41
N PRO A 346 -3.64 20.87 -7.60
CA PRO A 346 -4.37 20.92 -8.86
C PRO A 346 -3.47 21.34 -10.03
N HIS A 347 -3.79 20.85 -11.21
CA HIS A 347 -3.04 21.07 -12.47
C HIS A 347 -1.61 20.48 -12.50
N SER A 348 -1.26 19.59 -11.57
CA SER A 348 0.04 18.93 -11.56
C SER A 348 0.00 17.62 -12.36
N GLY A 349 1.16 17.27 -12.94
CA GLY A 349 1.42 15.98 -13.59
C GLY A 349 1.02 15.91 -15.06
N LEU A 350 1.44 14.82 -15.70
CA LEU A 350 1.23 14.50 -17.11
C LEU A 350 0.35 13.26 -17.24
N GLU A 351 -0.69 13.32 -18.05
CA GLU A 351 -1.54 12.16 -18.36
C GLU A 351 -0.89 11.25 -19.39
N PHE A 352 -1.13 9.94 -19.30
CA PHE A 352 -0.62 8.99 -20.28
C PHE A 352 -1.01 9.32 -21.73
N GLY A 353 -2.23 9.80 -21.95
CA GLY A 353 -2.69 10.18 -23.29
C GLY A 353 -1.99 11.40 -23.89
N GLU A 354 -1.20 12.13 -23.12
CA GLU A 354 -0.43 13.30 -23.58
C GLU A 354 1.01 12.93 -23.96
N LEU A 355 1.53 11.78 -23.49
CA LEU A 355 2.96 11.45 -23.57
C LEU A 355 3.47 11.29 -24.99
N GLU A 356 2.63 10.85 -25.93
CA GLU A 356 2.98 10.72 -27.36
C GLU A 356 3.39 12.08 -27.96
N HIS A 357 2.76 13.16 -27.49
CA HIS A 357 2.93 14.50 -28.06
C HIS A 357 3.88 15.40 -27.24
N LEU A 358 4.38 14.91 -26.10
CA LEU A 358 5.23 15.69 -25.21
C LEU A 358 6.72 15.49 -25.51
N SER A 359 7.44 16.62 -25.57
CA SER A 359 8.90 16.57 -25.61
C SER A 359 9.48 16.22 -24.24
N ALA A 360 10.13 15.05 -24.15
CA ALA A 360 10.84 14.65 -22.94
C ALA A 360 11.91 15.67 -22.51
N ALA A 361 12.57 16.34 -23.47
CA ALA A 361 13.53 17.40 -23.18
C ALA A 361 12.86 18.62 -22.52
N GLN A 362 11.70 19.06 -23.04
CA GLN A 362 10.95 20.15 -22.45
C GLN A 362 10.43 19.79 -21.05
N ALA A 363 9.90 18.56 -20.87
CA ALA A 363 9.44 18.08 -19.57
C ALA A 363 10.58 18.01 -18.56
N ALA A 364 11.78 17.60 -18.95
CA ALA A 364 12.96 17.58 -18.10
C ALA A 364 13.38 19.01 -17.68
N GLU A 365 13.39 19.97 -18.62
CA GLU A 365 13.70 21.36 -18.28
C GLU A 365 12.63 22.00 -17.37
N GLN A 366 11.36 21.70 -17.59
CA GLN A 366 10.27 22.14 -16.70
C GLN A 366 10.42 21.56 -15.30
N LEU A 367 10.75 20.27 -15.17
CA LEU A 367 10.99 19.64 -13.88
C LEU A 367 12.19 20.27 -13.16
N LYS A 368 13.27 20.57 -13.86
CA LYS A 368 14.44 21.27 -13.28
C LYS A 368 14.09 22.69 -12.80
N ALA A 369 13.27 23.39 -13.56
CA ALA A 369 12.83 24.76 -13.24
C ALA A 369 11.72 24.80 -12.19
N SER A 370 11.05 23.67 -11.88
CA SER A 370 9.97 23.64 -10.90
C SER A 370 10.50 23.83 -9.48
N GLU A 371 9.60 24.30 -8.60
CA GLU A 371 9.85 24.31 -7.17
C GLU A 371 9.56 22.93 -6.54
N PRO A 372 10.25 22.56 -5.45
CA PRO A 372 9.88 21.41 -4.65
C PRO A 372 8.44 21.53 -4.12
N TYR A 373 7.74 20.40 -4.03
CA TYR A 373 6.41 20.39 -3.45
C TYR A 373 6.45 20.72 -1.95
N ARG A 374 5.55 21.58 -1.53
CA ARG A 374 5.33 21.92 -0.11
C ARG A 374 4.13 21.14 0.40
N ALA A 375 4.40 20.00 1.02
CA ALA A 375 3.38 19.05 1.45
C ALA A 375 2.93 19.23 2.91
N GLU A 376 3.36 20.29 3.63
CA GLU A 376 3.12 20.45 5.07
C GLU A 376 1.63 20.46 5.43
N GLN A 377 0.79 21.02 4.57
CA GLN A 377 -0.66 21.00 4.78
C GLN A 377 -1.20 19.57 4.64
N ALA A 378 -0.86 18.87 3.56
CA ALA A 378 -1.26 17.47 3.35
C ALA A 378 -0.77 16.57 4.48
N VAL A 379 0.46 16.77 4.96
CA VAL A 379 1.02 16.06 6.12
C VAL A 379 0.21 16.32 7.39
N ARG A 380 -0.17 17.57 7.66
CA ARG A 380 -1.02 17.89 8.82
C ARG A 380 -2.41 17.27 8.71
N GLU A 381 -3.05 17.41 7.55
CA GLU A 381 -4.42 16.92 7.32
C GLU A 381 -4.48 15.39 7.26
N ALA A 382 -3.43 14.70 6.80
CA ALA A 382 -3.37 13.24 6.76
C ALA A 382 -3.44 12.60 8.17
N GLN A 383 -3.21 13.35 9.25
CA GLN A 383 -3.45 12.86 10.62
C GLN A 383 -4.92 12.48 10.83
N GLU A 384 -5.84 13.16 10.15
CA GLU A 384 -7.26 12.89 10.21
C GLU A 384 -7.64 11.50 9.69
N GLN A 385 -6.77 10.83 8.91
CA GLN A 385 -6.98 9.41 8.57
C GLN A 385 -7.23 8.55 9.81
N PHE A 386 -6.60 8.90 10.92
CA PHE A 386 -6.63 8.14 12.16
C PHE A 386 -7.56 8.70 13.23
N ALA A 387 -8.24 9.84 13.01
CA ALA A 387 -8.95 10.57 14.06
C ALA A 387 -9.95 9.74 14.88
N VAL A 388 -10.75 8.88 14.25
CA VAL A 388 -11.70 8.01 14.96
C VAL A 388 -11.01 6.80 15.57
N LEU A 389 -10.01 6.24 14.88
CA LEU A 389 -9.20 5.15 15.38
C LEU A 389 -8.36 5.57 16.60
N ASP A 390 -7.80 6.80 16.61
CA ASP A 390 -7.10 7.39 17.76
C ASP A 390 -7.99 7.43 18.99
N ARG A 391 -9.22 7.97 18.85
CA ARG A 391 -10.18 8.00 19.95
C ARG A 391 -10.51 6.60 20.49
N PHE A 392 -10.53 5.59 19.61
CA PHE A 392 -10.80 4.22 20.03
C PHE A 392 -9.59 3.52 20.65
N LEU A 393 -8.39 3.72 20.13
CA LEU A 393 -7.20 2.98 20.56
C LEU A 393 -6.46 3.64 21.72
N LEU A 394 -6.52 4.98 21.84
CA LEU A 394 -5.79 5.73 22.85
C LEU A 394 -6.64 6.07 24.09
N SER A 395 -7.94 5.76 24.04
CA SER A 395 -8.86 5.89 25.20
C SER A 395 -8.63 4.81 26.29
#